data_a00881db4713b61598c1cdbec53a421e
#
_entry.id   a00881db4713b61598c1cdbec53a421e
#
_cell.length_a   1.000
_cell.length_b   1.000
_cell.length_c   1.000
_cell.angle_alpha   90.00
_cell.angle_beta   90.00
_cell.angle_gamma   90.00
#
_symmetry.space_group_name_H-M   'P 1'
#
loop_
_entity.id
_entity.type
_entity.pdbx_description
1 polymer ?
#
loop_
_entity_poly.entity_id
_entity_poly.type
_entity_poly.pdbx_seq_one_letter_code
_entity_poly.pdbx_strand_id
1 'polypeptide(L)'
;AVKEYYPTDYVSRDVLRGTDRKVYVYESRVKKEYKDNLDKFLNEARCLTRFNHMAGIVAVQDFFYENETAYIVMDYVGERNVKQEIRENGAMDAKEVLMLMRPILEALSKIHRTGMVHRDISPDNILFAEDDSLVLIDFGSARMRNMEMTKSMTIVFKRGFSPEEQYRAKGKQGAWSDVYAVCATMYFMMTGQAPEDVIERMIGAKVIPLSDFPEINISERAKNAIMKGISIRAEDRYASMDSLICDLYEETIQRETFFSRQRRRWMAGIGVIGIVFALCVSFLHKTTPDYQPSGNPVQSVHIQKLSTKAPIVYRMVNVTGMKRKAAEQKINAIGDASLIIKWQKKYNKKAKKGILISQSIKKGESWTKGKKQTLTLTVSRGKKKIRVPNLVGLSYADAKKKLEKKKLNCRIVQGESDTISGIVLEQSKKTGAKVNEDTTITLTVSKKQATTPKPAATNT
;
A
#
# COMPACT_ATOMS: atom_id res chain seq x y z
N ALA A 1 9.56 2.54 15.54
CA ALA A 1 10.49 1.37 15.51
C ALA A 1 11.92 1.84 15.64
N VAL A 2 12.81 0.96 16.12
CA VAL A 2 14.25 1.25 16.22
C VAL A 2 15.03 0.15 15.51
N LYS A 3 15.92 0.56 14.60
CA LYS A 3 16.85 -0.33 13.90
C LYS A 3 18.25 -0.08 14.41
N GLU A 4 18.93 -1.13 14.85
CA GLU A 4 20.31 -1.07 15.32
C GLU A 4 21.27 -1.61 14.25
N TYR A 5 22.43 -1.00 14.12
CA TYR A 5 23.52 -1.55 13.31
C TYR A 5 24.26 -2.64 14.10
N TYR A 6 23.91 -3.90 13.86
CA TYR A 6 24.47 -5.05 14.59
C TYR A 6 24.86 -6.19 13.65
N PRO A 7 25.97 -6.07 12.91
CA PRO A 7 26.47 -7.14 12.04
C PRO A 7 27.06 -8.29 12.85
N THR A 8 26.29 -9.36 13.04
CA THR A 8 26.61 -10.51 13.90
C THR A 8 27.94 -11.20 13.57
N ASP A 9 28.40 -11.08 12.33
CA ASP A 9 29.68 -11.66 11.88
C ASP A 9 30.92 -10.96 12.46
N TYR A 10 30.75 -9.72 12.93
CA TYR A 10 31.86 -8.87 13.39
C TYR A 10 31.78 -8.45 14.85
N VAL A 11 30.60 -8.56 15.46
CA VAL A 11 30.33 -7.96 16.74
C VAL A 11 29.60 -8.90 17.69
N SER A 12 29.82 -8.70 19.01
CA SER A 12 29.04 -9.30 20.09
C SER A 12 28.68 -8.27 21.14
N ARG A 13 27.72 -8.65 22.01
CA ARG A 13 27.52 -8.05 23.32
C ARG A 13 27.96 -9.02 24.38
N ASP A 14 28.72 -8.55 25.36
CA ASP A 14 29.08 -9.36 26.53
C ASP A 14 27.86 -9.44 27.48
N VAL A 15 27.06 -10.50 27.28
CA VAL A 15 25.86 -10.78 28.09
C VAL A 15 26.24 -11.19 29.53
N LEU A 16 27.47 -11.64 29.75
CA LEU A 16 27.92 -12.15 31.06
C LEU A 16 28.17 -11.05 32.11
N ARG A 17 28.37 -9.79 31.66
CA ARG A 17 28.59 -8.65 32.55
C ARG A 17 27.31 -7.84 32.86
N GLY A 18 26.14 -8.31 32.46
CA GLY A 18 24.80 -7.91 32.92
C GLY A 18 24.35 -6.45 32.77
N THR A 19 25.24 -5.52 32.61
CA THR A 19 24.97 -4.07 32.58
C THR A 19 25.54 -3.34 31.39
N ASP A 20 26.47 -3.94 30.65
CA ASP A 20 27.12 -3.28 29.51
C ASP A 20 26.34 -3.53 28.20
N ARG A 21 25.69 -2.50 27.68
CA ARG A 21 24.97 -2.51 26.39
C ARG A 21 25.87 -2.31 25.19
N LYS A 22 27.19 -2.12 25.40
CA LYS A 22 28.14 -1.81 24.35
C LYS A 22 28.33 -2.98 23.39
N VAL A 23 28.56 -2.63 22.14
CA VAL A 23 28.89 -3.55 21.06
C VAL A 23 30.42 -3.65 20.95
N TYR A 24 30.96 -4.86 20.96
CA TYR A 24 32.39 -5.15 20.87
C TYR A 24 32.71 -5.79 19.53
N VAL A 25 33.72 -5.24 18.84
CA VAL A 25 34.23 -5.79 17.58
C VAL A 25 35.23 -6.90 17.90
N TYR A 26 35.02 -8.11 17.36
CA TYR A 26 35.84 -9.30 17.65
C TYR A 26 37.33 -9.15 17.32
N GLU A 27 37.64 -8.51 16.18
CA GLU A 27 39.02 -8.40 15.67
C GLU A 27 39.40 -6.96 15.36
N SER A 28 40.58 -6.56 15.78
CA SER A 28 41.11 -5.22 15.56
C SER A 28 41.25 -4.87 14.05
N ARG A 29 41.53 -5.87 13.20
CA ARG A 29 41.64 -5.68 11.74
C ARG A 29 40.35 -5.28 11.06
N VAL A 30 39.19 -5.72 11.58
CA VAL A 30 37.88 -5.38 11.03
C VAL A 30 37.27 -4.13 11.67
N LYS A 31 37.91 -3.56 12.70
CA LYS A 31 37.42 -2.38 13.42
C LYS A 31 37.26 -1.16 12.50
N LYS A 32 38.17 -0.95 11.56
CA LYS A 32 38.07 0.12 10.57
C LYS A 32 36.86 -0.08 9.64
N GLU A 33 36.74 -1.29 9.12
CA GLU A 33 35.62 -1.63 8.21
C GLU A 33 34.24 -1.54 8.92
N TYR A 34 34.16 -1.97 10.17
CA TYR A 34 32.99 -1.80 11.02
C TYR A 34 32.61 -0.32 11.13
N LYS A 35 33.56 0.55 11.45
CA LYS A 35 33.34 1.99 11.57
C LYS A 35 32.90 2.62 10.25
N ASP A 36 33.56 2.29 9.15
CA ASP A 36 33.20 2.78 7.82
C ASP A 36 31.77 2.38 7.42
N ASN A 37 31.35 1.17 7.76
CA ASN A 37 30.00 0.67 7.48
C ASN A 37 28.95 1.29 8.43
N LEU A 38 29.31 1.56 9.67
CA LEU A 38 28.46 2.27 10.63
C LEU A 38 28.19 3.72 10.17
N ASP A 39 29.23 4.42 9.70
CA ASP A 39 29.08 5.77 9.12
C ASP A 39 28.18 5.75 7.87
N LYS A 40 28.29 4.70 7.03
CA LYS A 40 27.39 4.51 5.89
C LYS A 40 25.95 4.32 6.33
N PHE A 41 25.71 3.52 7.37
CA PHE A 41 24.38 3.29 7.95
C PHE A 41 23.74 4.60 8.44
N LEU A 42 24.48 5.45 9.16
CA LEU A 42 23.98 6.76 9.59
C LEU A 42 23.78 7.74 8.42
N ASN A 43 24.66 7.72 7.42
CA ASN A 43 24.51 8.57 6.23
C ASN A 43 23.28 8.20 5.41
N GLU A 44 22.92 6.92 5.36
CA GLU A 44 21.68 6.46 4.74
C GLU A 44 20.46 7.03 5.45
N ALA A 45 20.40 6.92 6.79
CA ALA A 45 19.34 7.52 7.58
C ALA A 45 19.22 9.03 7.32
N ARG A 46 20.37 9.75 7.31
CA ARG A 46 20.41 11.19 7.00
C ARG A 46 19.86 11.53 5.61
N CYS A 47 20.13 10.68 4.62
CA CYS A 47 19.56 10.88 3.29
C CYS A 47 18.05 10.65 3.26
N LEU A 48 17.55 9.65 4.00
CA LEU A 48 16.14 9.30 4.06
C LEU A 48 15.29 10.39 4.73
N THR A 49 15.81 11.12 5.71
CA THR A 49 15.05 12.22 6.36
C THR A 49 14.54 13.27 5.37
N ARG A 50 15.19 13.42 4.20
CA ARG A 50 14.74 14.33 3.13
C ARG A 50 13.42 13.90 2.51
N PHE A 51 13.01 12.66 2.72
CA PHE A 51 11.82 12.03 2.14
C PHE A 51 10.73 11.72 3.15
N ASN A 52 10.86 12.18 4.41
CA ASN A 52 9.94 11.87 5.52
C ASN A 52 8.47 12.24 5.26
N HIS A 53 8.17 13.11 4.30
CA HIS A 53 6.80 13.52 3.99
C HIS A 53 6.21 12.79 2.77
N MET A 54 6.91 11.78 2.28
CA MET A 54 6.47 11.03 1.10
C MET A 54 5.67 9.80 1.51
N ALA A 55 4.49 9.65 0.90
CA ALA A 55 3.74 8.40 1.00
C ALA A 55 4.53 7.25 0.39
N GLY A 56 4.34 6.04 0.92
CA GLY A 56 4.96 4.83 0.40
C GLY A 56 6.36 4.52 0.96
N ILE A 57 6.93 5.37 1.81
CA ILE A 57 8.24 5.15 2.45
C ILE A 57 8.12 5.43 3.95
N VAL A 58 8.84 4.64 4.77
CA VAL A 58 8.91 4.85 6.21
C VAL A 58 9.63 6.16 6.53
N ALA A 59 9.08 6.95 7.44
CA ALA A 59 9.71 8.17 7.92
C ALA A 59 10.77 7.86 8.98
N VAL A 60 11.95 8.48 8.84
CA VAL A 60 13.06 8.42 9.82
C VAL A 60 12.89 9.60 10.78
N GLN A 61 12.59 9.30 12.04
CA GLN A 61 12.39 10.31 13.08
C GLN A 61 13.70 10.83 13.67
N ASP A 62 14.66 9.91 13.90
CA ASP A 62 15.95 10.23 14.49
C ASP A 62 16.99 9.19 14.12
N PHE A 63 18.28 9.53 14.26
CA PHE A 63 19.40 8.61 14.13
C PHE A 63 20.58 9.09 14.97
N PHE A 64 21.22 8.19 15.69
CA PHE A 64 22.29 8.55 16.62
C PHE A 64 23.29 7.42 16.81
N TYR A 65 24.44 7.77 17.36
CA TYR A 65 25.51 6.86 17.76
C TYR A 65 25.49 6.69 19.28
N GLU A 66 25.37 5.44 19.75
CA GLU A 66 25.41 5.08 21.17
C GLU A 66 25.86 3.62 21.31
N ASN A 67 26.38 3.23 22.48
CA ASN A 67 26.79 1.85 22.80
C ASN A 67 27.79 1.25 21.78
N GLU A 68 28.70 2.06 21.23
CA GLU A 68 29.66 1.68 20.17
C GLU A 68 28.99 1.19 18.88
N THR A 69 27.72 1.54 18.67
CA THR A 69 26.93 1.24 17.46
C THR A 69 26.06 2.41 17.07
N ALA A 70 25.24 2.25 16.05
CA ALA A 70 24.31 3.27 15.56
C ALA A 70 22.86 2.77 15.56
N TYR A 71 21.95 3.70 15.77
CA TYR A 71 20.52 3.47 15.82
C TYR A 71 19.80 4.38 14.82
N ILE A 72 18.76 3.86 14.18
CA ILE A 72 17.81 4.63 13.38
C ILE A 72 16.44 4.46 14.02
N VAL A 73 15.81 5.57 14.40
CA VAL A 73 14.44 5.64 14.89
C VAL A 73 13.52 5.98 13.74
N MET A 74 12.50 5.18 13.51
CA MET A 74 11.56 5.36 12.40
C MET A 74 10.13 5.12 12.87
N ASP A 75 9.17 5.58 12.09
CA ASP A 75 7.76 5.34 12.38
C ASP A 75 7.49 3.85 12.49
N TYR A 76 6.58 3.50 13.38
CA TYR A 76 6.04 2.15 13.45
C TYR A 76 4.90 2.04 12.44
N VAL A 77 5.10 1.22 11.42
CA VAL A 77 4.13 1.05 10.32
C VAL A 77 3.11 -0.04 10.63
N GLY A 78 3.55 -1.11 11.30
CA GLY A 78 2.75 -2.30 11.57
C GLY A 78 3.60 -3.57 11.51
N GLU A 79 2.95 -4.73 11.68
CA GLU A 79 3.65 -6.03 11.69
C GLU A 79 3.37 -6.88 10.43
N ARG A 80 2.32 -6.50 9.66
CA ARG A 80 1.85 -7.28 8.51
C ARG A 80 2.58 -6.85 7.24
N ASN A 81 3.44 -7.71 6.70
CA ASN A 81 4.10 -7.49 5.43
C ASN A 81 3.34 -8.14 4.25
N VAL A 82 3.69 -7.72 3.03
CA VAL A 82 3.09 -8.24 1.80
C VAL A 82 3.26 -9.76 1.66
N LYS A 83 4.41 -10.30 2.07
CA LYS A 83 4.65 -11.76 1.99
C LYS A 83 3.72 -12.55 2.89
N GLN A 84 3.48 -12.06 4.12
CA GLN A 84 2.53 -12.68 5.06
C GLN A 84 1.11 -12.56 4.52
N GLU A 85 0.72 -11.38 4.01
CA GLU A 85 -0.60 -11.16 3.41
C GLU A 85 -0.87 -12.15 2.27
N ILE A 86 0.06 -12.28 1.32
CA ILE A 86 -0.09 -13.18 0.18
C ILE A 86 -0.11 -14.65 0.64
N ARG A 87 0.73 -15.02 1.60
CA ARG A 87 0.75 -16.39 2.14
C ARG A 87 -0.55 -16.75 2.87
N GLU A 88 -1.15 -15.80 3.59
CA GLU A 88 -2.35 -16.02 4.38
C GLU A 88 -3.63 -15.86 3.55
N ASN A 89 -3.66 -14.90 2.65
CA ASN A 89 -4.86 -14.47 1.94
C ASN A 89 -4.83 -14.78 0.42
N GLY A 90 -3.67 -15.22 -0.13
CA GLY A 90 -3.43 -15.47 -1.55
C GLY A 90 -3.28 -14.19 -2.36
N ALA A 91 -3.24 -14.34 -3.70
CA ALA A 91 -3.07 -13.24 -4.63
C ALA A 91 -4.08 -12.11 -4.40
N MET A 92 -3.64 -10.88 -4.60
CA MET A 92 -4.45 -9.67 -4.50
C MET A 92 -5.09 -9.34 -5.85
N ASP A 93 -6.14 -8.52 -5.84
CA ASP A 93 -6.69 -7.93 -7.07
C ASP A 93 -5.63 -7.07 -7.76
N ALA A 94 -5.40 -7.30 -9.05
CA ALA A 94 -4.32 -6.65 -9.79
C ALA A 94 -4.46 -5.12 -9.87
N LYS A 95 -5.68 -4.59 -9.93
CA LYS A 95 -5.94 -3.15 -9.89
C LYS A 95 -5.66 -2.56 -8.51
N GLU A 96 -5.96 -3.33 -7.45
CA GLU A 96 -5.62 -2.95 -6.08
C GLU A 96 -4.08 -2.92 -5.90
N VAL A 97 -3.35 -3.89 -6.48
CA VAL A 97 -1.88 -3.89 -6.46
C VAL A 97 -1.32 -2.65 -7.16
N LEU A 98 -1.79 -2.31 -8.37
CA LEU A 98 -1.36 -1.10 -9.06
C LEU A 98 -1.62 0.15 -8.22
N MET A 99 -2.80 0.26 -7.59
CA MET A 99 -3.15 1.42 -6.77
C MET A 99 -2.28 1.54 -5.51
N LEU A 100 -2.03 0.41 -4.82
CA LEU A 100 -1.26 0.39 -3.58
C LEU A 100 0.24 0.59 -3.79
N MET A 101 0.78 0.11 -4.92
CA MET A 101 2.21 0.24 -5.24
C MET A 101 2.58 1.62 -5.79
N ARG A 102 1.64 2.38 -6.32
CA ARG A 102 1.93 3.69 -6.94
C ARG A 102 2.70 4.66 -6.04
N PRO A 103 2.32 4.89 -4.77
CA PRO A 103 3.09 5.78 -3.90
C PRO A 103 4.54 5.33 -3.70
N ILE A 104 4.80 4.01 -3.60
CA ILE A 104 6.15 3.45 -3.49
C ILE A 104 6.97 3.74 -4.75
N LEU A 105 6.39 3.52 -5.94
CA LEU A 105 7.08 3.80 -7.20
C LEU A 105 7.41 5.29 -7.35
N GLU A 106 6.45 6.18 -7.04
CA GLU A 106 6.65 7.63 -7.10
C GLU A 106 7.74 8.11 -6.12
N ALA A 107 7.81 7.50 -4.95
CA ALA A 107 8.84 7.76 -3.97
C ALA A 107 10.23 7.27 -4.44
N LEU A 108 10.32 6.04 -4.92
CA LEU A 108 11.57 5.48 -5.48
C LEU A 108 12.07 6.30 -6.67
N SER A 109 11.19 6.79 -7.55
CA SER A 109 11.57 7.71 -8.62
C SER A 109 12.30 8.94 -8.10
N LYS A 110 11.79 9.58 -7.05
CA LYS A 110 12.43 10.77 -6.46
C LYS A 110 13.74 10.44 -5.76
N ILE A 111 13.82 9.30 -5.07
CA ILE A 111 15.03 8.81 -4.42
C ILE A 111 16.12 8.52 -5.46
N HIS A 112 15.78 7.86 -6.56
CA HIS A 112 16.72 7.55 -7.64
C HIS A 112 17.34 8.80 -8.28
N ARG A 113 16.61 9.93 -8.32
CA ARG A 113 17.15 11.22 -8.80
C ARG A 113 18.27 11.77 -7.92
N THR A 114 18.34 11.36 -6.65
CA THR A 114 19.49 11.70 -5.76
C THR A 114 20.67 10.76 -5.93
N GLY A 115 20.56 9.74 -6.78
CA GLY A 115 21.58 8.72 -7.00
C GLY A 115 21.54 7.56 -6.00
N MET A 116 20.58 7.54 -5.07
CA MET A 116 20.38 6.45 -4.13
C MET A 116 19.54 5.33 -4.77
N VAL A 117 19.88 4.07 -4.46
CA VAL A 117 19.20 2.86 -4.93
C VAL A 117 18.90 1.98 -3.71
N HIS A 118 17.70 1.44 -3.59
CA HIS A 118 17.26 0.68 -2.41
C HIS A 118 17.93 -0.69 -2.28
N ARG A 119 17.95 -1.49 -3.36
CA ARG A 119 18.64 -2.78 -3.50
C ARG A 119 18.07 -3.97 -2.71
N ASP A 120 17.07 -3.76 -1.88
CA ASP A 120 16.45 -4.82 -1.08
C ASP A 120 14.92 -4.74 -1.07
N ILE A 121 14.33 -4.38 -2.21
CA ILE A 121 12.87 -4.38 -2.36
C ILE A 121 12.39 -5.82 -2.48
N SER A 122 11.41 -6.17 -1.64
CA SER A 122 10.79 -7.49 -1.65
C SER A 122 9.49 -7.47 -0.83
N PRO A 123 8.66 -8.49 -0.93
CA PRO A 123 7.42 -8.60 -0.14
C PRO A 123 7.63 -8.58 1.39
N ASP A 124 8.81 -8.95 1.87
CA ASP A 124 9.15 -8.90 3.30
C ASP A 124 9.35 -7.46 3.80
N ASN A 125 9.83 -6.56 2.92
CA ASN A 125 10.19 -5.18 3.26
C ASN A 125 9.09 -4.16 2.90
N ILE A 126 7.91 -4.62 2.51
CA ILE A 126 6.74 -3.77 2.27
C ILE A 126 5.67 -4.13 3.28
N LEU A 127 5.32 -3.16 4.15
CA LEU A 127 4.36 -3.34 5.23
C LEU A 127 3.03 -2.66 4.89
N PHE A 128 1.96 -3.20 5.45
CA PHE A 128 0.67 -2.54 5.48
C PHE A 128 0.59 -1.62 6.69
N ALA A 129 0.36 -0.35 6.45
CA ALA A 129 0.03 0.62 7.49
C ALA A 129 -1.42 0.42 7.98
N GLU A 130 -1.80 1.13 9.07
CA GLU A 130 -3.15 1.02 9.66
C GLU A 130 -4.29 1.38 8.69
N ASP A 131 -4.03 2.24 7.72
CA ASP A 131 -4.98 2.65 6.67
C ASP A 131 -5.01 1.73 5.45
N ASP A 132 -4.36 0.57 5.53
CA ASP A 132 -4.13 -0.39 4.44
C ASP A 132 -3.24 0.15 3.30
N SER A 133 -2.58 1.30 3.44
CA SER A 133 -1.56 1.74 2.49
C SER A 133 -0.29 0.91 2.62
N LEU A 134 0.50 0.84 1.54
CA LEU A 134 1.78 0.14 1.57
C LEU A 134 2.93 1.12 1.86
N VAL A 135 3.84 0.68 2.70
CA VAL A 135 5.03 1.43 3.10
C VAL A 135 6.26 0.54 2.93
N LEU A 136 7.21 1.00 2.12
CA LEU A 136 8.52 0.37 1.96
C LEU A 136 9.40 0.75 3.14
N ILE A 137 9.94 -0.27 3.79
CA ILE A 137 10.85 -0.13 4.92
C ILE A 137 12.24 -0.66 4.53
N ASP A 138 13.20 -0.46 5.42
CA ASP A 138 14.51 -1.09 5.37
C ASP A 138 15.39 -0.73 4.17
N PHE A 139 15.84 0.51 4.17
CA PHE A 139 16.85 1.00 3.25
C PHE A 139 18.30 0.55 3.61
N GLY A 140 18.46 -0.44 4.51
CA GLY A 140 19.79 -0.87 5.01
C GLY A 140 20.75 -1.43 3.97
N SER A 141 20.25 -1.70 2.75
CA SER A 141 21.05 -2.06 1.57
C SER A 141 21.19 -0.90 0.59
N ALA A 142 20.54 0.26 0.85
CA ALA A 142 20.59 1.41 -0.03
C ALA A 142 22.02 2.00 -0.07
N ARG A 143 22.53 2.27 -1.26
CA ARG A 143 23.86 2.84 -1.46
C ARG A 143 23.84 3.89 -2.55
N MET A 144 24.68 4.91 -2.38
CA MET A 144 24.98 5.86 -3.44
C MET A 144 25.68 5.16 -4.62
N ARG A 145 25.33 5.55 -5.85
CA ARG A 145 25.77 4.96 -7.12
C ARG A 145 27.28 4.73 -7.28
N ASN A 146 28.10 5.47 -6.56
CA ASN A 146 29.57 5.48 -6.69
C ASN A 146 30.30 4.74 -5.57
N MET A 147 29.60 4.02 -4.68
CA MET A 147 30.26 3.26 -3.62
C MET A 147 30.57 1.84 -4.08
N GLU A 148 31.83 1.49 -4.09
CA GLU A 148 32.30 0.12 -4.36
C GLU A 148 31.83 -0.84 -3.26
N MET A 149 31.46 -2.07 -3.66
CA MET A 149 31.14 -3.14 -2.71
C MET A 149 32.42 -3.53 -1.96
N THR A 150 32.43 -3.32 -0.64
CA THR A 150 33.45 -3.95 0.22
C THR A 150 33.17 -5.46 0.30
N LYS A 151 34.24 -6.26 0.28
CA LYS A 151 34.23 -7.72 0.13
C LYS A 151 33.49 -8.52 1.24
N SER A 152 33.08 -7.88 2.32
CA SER A 152 32.70 -8.56 3.56
C SER A 152 31.24 -8.44 4.00
N MET A 153 30.30 -8.05 3.12
CA MET A 153 28.88 -8.15 3.46
C MET A 153 28.30 -9.45 2.88
N THR A 154 27.83 -10.31 3.76
CA THR A 154 26.99 -11.47 3.36
C THR A 154 25.74 -10.95 2.69
N ILE A 155 25.69 -11.01 1.35
CA ILE A 155 24.50 -10.62 0.59
C ILE A 155 23.52 -11.79 0.68
N VAL A 156 22.44 -11.62 1.45
CA VAL A 156 21.33 -12.56 1.44
C VAL A 156 20.47 -12.27 0.21
N PHE A 157 20.59 -13.10 -0.81
CA PHE A 157 19.78 -13.00 -2.01
C PHE A 157 18.35 -13.46 -1.72
N LYS A 158 17.38 -12.67 -2.13
CA LYS A 158 15.96 -13.02 -2.04
C LYS A 158 15.53 -13.66 -3.35
N ARG A 159 15.42 -15.00 -3.35
CA ARG A 159 15.08 -15.80 -4.55
C ARG A 159 13.83 -15.25 -5.25
N GLY A 160 13.92 -15.03 -6.55
CA GLY A 160 12.88 -14.45 -7.39
C GLY A 160 12.81 -12.91 -7.35
N PHE A 161 13.31 -12.24 -6.30
CA PHE A 161 13.23 -10.78 -6.13
C PHE A 161 14.57 -10.05 -6.36
N SER A 162 15.69 -10.76 -6.28
CA SER A 162 17.03 -10.20 -6.53
C SER A 162 17.40 -10.32 -8.01
N PRO A 163 17.78 -9.20 -8.70
CA PRO A 163 18.19 -9.22 -10.09
C PRO A 163 19.60 -9.80 -10.28
N GLU A 164 19.94 -10.21 -11.50
CA GLU A 164 21.19 -10.93 -11.84
C GLU A 164 22.47 -10.18 -11.47
N GLU A 165 22.47 -8.85 -11.58
CA GLU A 165 23.60 -8.00 -11.25
C GLU A 165 23.93 -7.97 -9.75
N GLN A 166 22.99 -8.37 -8.88
CA GLN A 166 23.26 -8.52 -7.45
C GLN A 166 24.07 -9.78 -7.13
N TYR A 167 23.96 -10.84 -7.92
CA TYR A 167 24.73 -12.07 -7.77
C TYR A 167 26.18 -11.93 -8.23
N ARG A 168 26.50 -10.89 -8.98
CA ARG A 168 27.86 -10.63 -9.47
C ARG A 168 28.64 -9.74 -8.53
N ALA A 169 29.84 -10.18 -8.12
CA ALA A 169 30.71 -9.40 -7.21
C ALA A 169 31.03 -7.97 -7.70
N LYS A 170 31.01 -7.73 -9.01
CA LYS A 170 31.24 -6.41 -9.65
C LYS A 170 30.02 -5.97 -10.48
N GLY A 171 28.82 -6.47 -10.18
CA GLY A 171 27.61 -6.10 -10.90
C GLY A 171 27.27 -4.62 -10.68
N LYS A 172 27.11 -3.87 -11.77
CA LYS A 172 26.70 -2.46 -11.70
C LYS A 172 25.20 -2.42 -11.36
N GLN A 173 24.85 -1.89 -10.20
CA GLN A 173 23.48 -1.72 -9.74
C GLN A 173 23.00 -0.29 -9.94
N GLY A 174 21.73 -0.10 -10.19
CA GLY A 174 21.12 1.20 -10.42
C GLY A 174 19.60 1.17 -10.25
N ALA A 175 18.91 2.21 -10.72
CA ALA A 175 17.44 2.28 -10.69
C ALA A 175 16.77 1.05 -11.32
N TRP A 176 17.38 0.47 -12.36
CA TRP A 176 16.93 -0.76 -13.03
C TRP A 176 16.94 -2.00 -12.12
N SER A 177 17.78 -2.01 -11.07
CA SER A 177 17.79 -3.10 -10.08
C SER A 177 16.54 -3.04 -9.20
N ASP A 178 16.16 -1.85 -8.76
CA ASP A 178 14.92 -1.63 -8.00
C ASP A 178 13.67 -1.84 -8.89
N VAL A 179 13.74 -1.50 -10.19
CA VAL A 179 12.69 -1.79 -11.15
C VAL A 179 12.39 -3.30 -11.20
N TYR A 180 13.44 -4.13 -11.29
CA TYR A 180 13.26 -5.59 -11.26
C TYR A 180 12.56 -6.04 -9.98
N ALA A 181 13.07 -5.62 -8.83
CA ALA A 181 12.58 -6.04 -7.52
C ALA A 181 11.12 -5.59 -7.27
N VAL A 182 10.76 -4.37 -7.70
CA VAL A 182 9.38 -3.87 -7.64
C VAL A 182 8.47 -4.70 -8.55
N CYS A 183 8.85 -4.92 -9.81
CA CYS A 183 8.03 -5.70 -10.75
C CYS A 183 7.88 -7.16 -10.31
N ALA A 184 8.93 -7.78 -9.77
CA ALA A 184 8.88 -9.12 -9.18
C ALA A 184 7.94 -9.17 -7.96
N THR A 185 7.94 -8.12 -7.13
CA THR A 185 7.03 -7.99 -5.99
C THR A 185 5.58 -7.83 -6.46
N MET A 186 5.33 -6.98 -7.47
CA MET A 186 3.98 -6.81 -8.06
C MET A 186 3.48 -8.10 -8.71
N TYR A 187 4.35 -8.82 -9.42
CA TYR A 187 4.05 -10.14 -9.97
C TYR A 187 3.62 -11.10 -8.85
N PHE A 188 4.39 -11.20 -7.78
CA PHE A 188 4.07 -12.03 -6.61
C PHE A 188 2.73 -11.63 -5.96
N MET A 189 2.46 -10.34 -5.82
CA MET A 189 1.20 -9.85 -5.24
C MET A 189 -0.02 -10.25 -6.09
N MET A 190 0.12 -10.21 -7.44
CA MET A 190 -0.95 -10.49 -8.38
C MET A 190 -1.20 -11.98 -8.58
N THR A 191 -0.13 -12.81 -8.59
CA THR A 191 -0.22 -14.24 -8.89
C THR A 191 -0.24 -15.12 -7.65
N GLY A 192 0.28 -14.64 -6.51
CA GLY A 192 0.54 -15.44 -5.31
C GLY A 192 1.82 -16.28 -5.40
N GLN A 193 2.55 -16.20 -6.52
CA GLN A 193 3.78 -16.97 -6.78
C GLN A 193 4.94 -16.02 -7.06
N ALA A 194 6.11 -16.28 -6.46
CA ALA A 194 7.31 -15.54 -6.83
C ALA A 194 7.72 -15.94 -8.27
N PRO A 195 8.24 -14.98 -9.06
CA PRO A 195 8.86 -15.37 -10.32
C PRO A 195 10.04 -16.32 -10.06
N GLU A 196 10.33 -17.19 -11.00
CA GLU A 196 11.48 -18.07 -10.93
C GLU A 196 12.77 -17.28 -10.69
N ASP A 197 13.66 -17.84 -9.88
CA ASP A 197 14.94 -17.19 -9.55
C ASP A 197 15.72 -16.84 -10.82
N VAL A 198 16.34 -15.65 -10.83
CA VAL A 198 17.05 -15.16 -12.03
C VAL A 198 18.14 -16.12 -12.50
N ILE A 199 18.82 -16.84 -11.60
CA ILE A 199 19.85 -17.83 -11.95
C ILE A 199 19.21 -19.05 -12.64
N GLU A 200 18.07 -19.53 -12.13
CA GLU A 200 17.30 -20.63 -12.76
C GLU A 200 16.81 -20.23 -14.15
N ARG A 201 16.37 -18.97 -14.31
CA ARG A 201 15.96 -18.40 -15.59
C ARG A 201 17.12 -18.29 -16.61
N MET A 202 18.32 -17.99 -16.14
CA MET A 202 19.52 -17.98 -17.02
C MET A 202 19.87 -19.35 -17.61
N ILE A 203 19.44 -20.44 -16.98
CA ILE A 203 19.64 -21.81 -17.44
C ILE A 203 18.39 -22.45 -18.07
N GLY A 204 17.36 -21.64 -18.33
CA GLY A 204 16.19 -22.04 -19.15
C GLY A 204 14.85 -22.09 -18.43
N ALA A 205 14.76 -21.87 -17.12
CA ALA A 205 13.48 -21.73 -16.43
C ALA A 205 12.69 -20.51 -16.98
N LYS A 206 11.37 -20.63 -17.05
CA LYS A 206 10.51 -19.57 -17.62
C LYS A 206 9.55 -19.05 -16.55
N VAL A 207 9.36 -17.75 -16.55
CA VAL A 207 8.29 -17.11 -15.77
C VAL A 207 7.00 -17.19 -16.58
N ILE A 208 5.90 -17.57 -15.93
CA ILE A 208 4.58 -17.59 -16.57
C ILE A 208 4.15 -16.13 -16.85
N PRO A 209 3.82 -15.79 -18.11
CA PRO A 209 3.36 -14.44 -18.43
C PRO A 209 2.09 -14.06 -17.66
N LEU A 210 1.95 -12.77 -17.27
CA LEU A 210 0.74 -12.28 -16.62
C LEU A 210 -0.52 -12.38 -17.51
N SER A 211 -0.35 -12.46 -18.84
CA SER A 211 -1.43 -12.73 -19.80
C SER A 211 -2.08 -14.10 -19.62
N ASP A 212 -1.33 -15.06 -19.08
CA ASP A 212 -1.78 -16.46 -18.93
C ASP A 212 -2.60 -16.66 -17.65
N PHE A 213 -2.78 -15.61 -16.85
CA PHE A 213 -3.62 -15.59 -15.65
C PHE A 213 -4.94 -14.87 -15.95
N PRO A 214 -6.05 -15.58 -16.22
CA PRO A 214 -7.32 -14.98 -16.62
C PRO A 214 -7.96 -14.09 -15.54
N GLU A 215 -7.60 -14.30 -14.26
CA GLU A 215 -8.05 -13.49 -13.14
C GLU A 215 -7.36 -12.13 -13.05
N ILE A 216 -6.25 -11.90 -13.76
CA ILE A 216 -5.50 -10.65 -13.75
C ILE A 216 -6.12 -9.67 -14.77
N ASN A 217 -7.01 -8.81 -14.28
CA ASN A 217 -7.75 -7.86 -15.09
C ASN A 217 -7.17 -6.44 -15.02
N ILE A 218 -6.02 -6.24 -15.67
CA ILE A 218 -5.38 -4.94 -15.96
C ILE A 218 -5.07 -4.83 -17.43
N SER A 219 -4.67 -3.64 -17.90
CA SER A 219 -4.34 -3.45 -19.32
C SER A 219 -3.16 -4.33 -19.75
N GLU A 220 -3.16 -4.78 -21.00
CA GLU A 220 -2.05 -5.55 -21.57
C GLU A 220 -0.74 -4.76 -21.51
N ARG A 221 -0.81 -3.44 -21.62
CA ARG A 221 0.34 -2.55 -21.45
C ARG A 221 0.94 -2.69 -20.05
N ALA A 222 0.11 -2.66 -19.02
CA ALA A 222 0.57 -2.81 -17.62
C ALA A 222 1.13 -4.22 -17.36
N LYS A 223 0.51 -5.30 -17.91
CA LYS A 223 1.05 -6.66 -17.83
C LYS A 223 2.44 -6.72 -18.48
N ASN A 224 2.57 -6.20 -19.69
CA ASN A 224 3.82 -6.16 -20.44
C ASN A 224 4.88 -5.32 -19.74
N ALA A 225 4.49 -4.21 -19.07
CA ALA A 225 5.41 -3.38 -18.31
C ALA A 225 6.00 -4.14 -17.12
N ILE A 226 5.19 -4.89 -16.38
CA ILE A 226 5.67 -5.72 -15.27
C ILE A 226 6.60 -6.83 -15.79
N MET A 227 6.20 -7.54 -16.86
CA MET A 227 7.01 -8.59 -17.47
C MET A 227 8.34 -8.08 -18.01
N LYS A 228 8.36 -6.90 -18.66
CA LYS A 228 9.59 -6.23 -19.08
C LYS A 228 10.46 -5.85 -17.88
N GLY A 229 9.87 -5.37 -16.79
CA GLY A 229 10.60 -5.00 -15.57
C GLY A 229 11.34 -6.16 -14.93
N ILE A 230 10.83 -7.40 -15.04
CA ILE A 230 11.49 -8.62 -14.54
C ILE A 230 12.39 -9.30 -15.59
N SER A 231 12.76 -8.65 -16.70
CA SER A 231 13.74 -9.17 -17.67
C SER A 231 15.07 -9.51 -16.98
N ILE A 232 15.75 -10.56 -17.47
CA ILE A 232 17.02 -11.03 -16.86
C ILE A 232 18.09 -9.95 -16.96
N ARG A 233 18.28 -9.39 -18.18
CA ARG A 233 19.31 -8.39 -18.43
C ARG A 233 18.84 -6.99 -18.04
N ALA A 234 19.72 -6.20 -17.44
CA ALA A 234 19.42 -4.85 -17.00
C ALA A 234 19.03 -3.92 -18.16
N GLU A 235 19.65 -4.10 -19.34
CA GLU A 235 19.38 -3.34 -20.57
C GLU A 235 17.99 -3.57 -21.16
N ASP A 236 17.37 -4.73 -20.89
CA ASP A 236 16.02 -5.06 -21.38
C ASP A 236 14.92 -4.50 -20.49
N ARG A 237 15.29 -3.95 -19.32
CA ARG A 237 14.37 -3.35 -18.34
C ARG A 237 14.16 -1.86 -18.61
N TYR A 238 13.39 -1.24 -17.73
CA TYR A 238 13.31 0.22 -17.67
C TYR A 238 14.55 0.78 -16.97
N ALA A 239 15.18 1.77 -17.59
CA ALA A 239 16.36 2.46 -17.04
C ALA A 239 16.02 3.31 -15.80
N SER A 240 14.74 3.70 -15.63
CA SER A 240 14.26 4.52 -14.51
C SER A 240 12.88 4.09 -14.04
N MET A 241 12.56 4.42 -12.80
CA MET A 241 11.23 4.20 -12.23
C MET A 241 10.18 5.06 -12.92
N ASP A 242 10.51 6.28 -13.37
CA ASP A 242 9.60 7.15 -14.12
C ASP A 242 9.11 6.48 -15.40
N SER A 243 10.00 5.82 -16.15
CA SER A 243 9.64 5.12 -17.39
C SER A 243 8.70 3.92 -17.12
N LEU A 244 8.92 3.20 -16.03
CA LEU A 244 7.99 2.13 -15.59
C LEU A 244 6.62 2.69 -15.20
N ILE A 245 6.58 3.79 -14.43
CA ILE A 245 5.34 4.46 -14.03
C ILE A 245 4.51 4.88 -15.24
N CYS A 246 5.15 5.46 -16.27
CA CYS A 246 4.46 5.82 -17.50
C CYS A 246 3.74 4.63 -18.15
N ASP A 247 4.41 3.48 -18.26
CA ASP A 247 3.80 2.30 -18.90
C ASP A 247 2.74 1.62 -18.02
N LEU A 248 2.89 1.68 -16.71
CA LEU A 248 1.88 1.13 -15.78
C LEU A 248 0.58 1.95 -15.72
N TYR A 249 0.66 3.30 -15.84
CA TYR A 249 -0.45 4.20 -15.49
C TYR A 249 -0.88 5.18 -16.59
N GLU A 250 -0.36 5.08 -17.82
CA GLU A 250 -0.57 6.09 -18.88
C GLU A 250 -2.03 6.26 -19.30
N GLU A 251 -2.87 5.22 -19.24
CA GLU A 251 -4.31 5.38 -19.49
C GLU A 251 -4.98 6.37 -18.54
N THR A 252 -4.48 6.46 -17.30
CA THR A 252 -4.96 7.42 -16.31
C THR A 252 -4.50 8.84 -16.63
N ILE A 253 -3.27 8.99 -17.12
CA ILE A 253 -2.68 10.29 -17.47
C ILE A 253 -3.35 10.86 -18.72
N GLN A 254 -3.63 10.04 -19.74
CA GLN A 254 -4.33 10.51 -20.94
C GLN A 254 -5.76 10.97 -20.63
N ARG A 255 -6.47 10.31 -19.72
CA ARG A 255 -7.80 10.77 -19.28
C ARG A 255 -7.71 12.11 -18.53
N GLU A 256 -6.76 12.27 -17.62
CA GLU A 256 -6.58 13.54 -16.89
C GLU A 256 -6.15 14.68 -17.82
N THR A 257 -5.25 14.46 -18.79
CA THR A 257 -4.84 15.48 -19.77
C THR A 257 -5.93 15.78 -20.79
N PHE A 258 -6.73 14.79 -21.19
CA PHE A 258 -7.89 15.00 -22.05
C PHE A 258 -8.94 15.89 -21.36
N PHE A 259 -9.31 15.58 -20.12
CA PHE A 259 -10.25 16.39 -19.32
C PHE A 259 -9.69 17.81 -19.04
N SER A 260 -8.39 17.95 -18.77
CA SER A 260 -7.77 19.27 -18.56
C SER A 260 -7.72 20.09 -19.84
N ARG A 261 -7.44 19.47 -21.01
CA ARG A 261 -7.49 20.13 -22.32
C ARG A 261 -8.92 20.52 -22.71
N GLN A 262 -9.90 19.66 -22.42
CA GLN A 262 -11.31 19.95 -22.68
C GLN A 262 -11.80 21.09 -21.77
N ARG A 263 -11.43 21.10 -20.50
CA ARG A 263 -11.74 22.19 -19.56
C ARG A 263 -11.09 23.51 -19.98
N ARG A 264 -9.85 23.52 -20.49
CA ARG A 264 -9.21 24.71 -21.05
C ARG A 264 -9.92 25.23 -22.32
N ARG A 265 -10.39 24.34 -23.20
CA ARG A 265 -11.19 24.71 -24.38
C ARG A 265 -12.55 25.32 -24.00
N TRP A 266 -13.21 24.76 -22.97
CA TRP A 266 -14.47 25.32 -22.45
C TRP A 266 -14.25 26.69 -21.79
N MET A 267 -13.20 26.89 -21.02
CA MET A 267 -12.88 28.22 -20.45
C MET A 267 -12.48 29.26 -21.51
N ALA A 268 -11.80 28.87 -22.57
CA ALA A 268 -11.53 29.75 -23.68
C ALA A 268 -12.81 30.12 -24.45
N GLY A 269 -13.75 29.18 -24.61
CA GLY A 269 -15.06 29.44 -25.23
C GLY A 269 -15.91 30.41 -24.39
N ILE A 270 -15.92 30.30 -23.07
CA ILE A 270 -16.65 31.22 -22.17
C ILE A 270 -16.03 32.62 -22.22
N GLY A 271 -14.70 32.73 -22.35
CA GLY A 271 -14.02 34.03 -22.51
C GLY A 271 -14.44 34.77 -23.78
N VAL A 272 -14.58 34.04 -24.91
CA VAL A 272 -15.02 34.62 -26.18
C VAL A 272 -16.48 35.08 -26.12
N ILE A 273 -17.37 34.29 -25.51
CA ILE A 273 -18.79 34.67 -25.29
C ILE A 273 -18.90 35.90 -24.41
N GLY A 274 -18.08 35.99 -23.34
CA GLY A 274 -18.04 37.16 -22.46
C GLY A 274 -17.60 38.44 -23.18
N ILE A 275 -16.61 38.35 -24.06
CA ILE A 275 -16.14 39.51 -24.88
C ILE A 275 -17.20 39.95 -25.88
N VAL A 276 -17.89 39.00 -26.54
CA VAL A 276 -18.98 39.32 -27.48
C VAL A 276 -20.15 39.96 -26.74
N PHE A 277 -20.52 39.48 -25.56
CA PHE A 277 -21.57 40.07 -24.73
C PHE A 277 -21.22 41.49 -24.25
N ALA A 278 -19.97 41.74 -23.84
CA ALA A 278 -19.48 43.07 -23.45
C ALA A 278 -19.51 44.07 -24.63
N LEU A 279 -19.14 43.62 -25.84
CA LEU A 279 -19.22 44.43 -27.05
C LEU A 279 -20.66 44.73 -27.44
N CYS A 280 -21.60 43.80 -27.31
CA CYS A 280 -23.03 44.02 -27.55
C CYS A 280 -23.63 45.02 -26.57
N VAL A 281 -23.28 44.92 -25.26
CA VAL A 281 -23.74 45.87 -24.23
C VAL A 281 -23.17 47.28 -24.49
N SER A 282 -21.91 47.38 -24.92
CA SER A 282 -21.30 48.69 -25.27
C SER A 282 -21.91 49.32 -26.54
N PHE A 283 -22.41 48.50 -27.46
CA PHE A 283 -23.09 49.00 -28.66
C PHE A 283 -24.51 49.49 -28.36
N LEU A 284 -25.23 48.83 -27.45
CA LEU A 284 -26.57 49.23 -26.98
C LEU A 284 -26.57 50.51 -26.12
N HIS A 285 -25.45 50.86 -25.49
CA HIS A 285 -25.33 52.11 -24.69
C HIS A 285 -25.09 53.36 -25.52
N LYS A 286 -24.84 53.24 -26.86
CA LYS A 286 -24.60 54.40 -27.73
C LYS A 286 -25.86 54.94 -28.43
N THR A 287 -27.05 54.43 -28.15
CA THR A 287 -28.29 54.77 -28.88
C THR A 287 -29.43 55.29 -28.01
N THR A 288 -29.16 55.90 -26.82
CA THR A 288 -30.21 56.59 -26.08
C THR A 288 -29.97 58.11 -26.07
N PRO A 289 -30.96 58.94 -26.43
CA PRO A 289 -30.79 60.40 -26.49
C PRO A 289 -30.85 61.00 -25.07
N ASP A 290 -30.07 62.07 -24.87
CA ASP A 290 -30.00 62.91 -23.71
C ASP A 290 -31.38 63.47 -23.30
N TYR A 291 -31.76 63.26 -22.07
CA TYR A 291 -32.80 64.04 -21.41
C TYR A 291 -32.20 64.72 -20.19
N GLN A 292 -32.08 66.04 -20.21
CA GLN A 292 -31.74 66.87 -19.07
C GLN A 292 -33.00 67.30 -18.30
N PRO A 293 -33.03 67.19 -16.97
CA PRO A 293 -33.80 68.06 -16.14
C PRO A 293 -32.90 68.95 -15.28
N SER A 294 -33.10 70.24 -15.35
CA SER A 294 -32.56 71.25 -14.50
C SER A 294 -33.18 71.24 -13.08
N GLY A 295 -32.36 71.46 -12.04
CA GLY A 295 -32.84 71.63 -10.67
C GLY A 295 -31.76 71.53 -9.59
N ASN A 296 -31.53 72.57 -8.90
CA ASN A 296 -30.50 73.02 -7.96
C ASN A 296 -30.11 72.06 -6.79
N PRO A 297 -28.97 72.35 -6.10
CA PRO A 297 -28.21 71.36 -5.30
C PRO A 297 -28.70 71.24 -3.87
N VAL A 298 -28.81 70.01 -3.39
CA VAL A 298 -28.92 69.70 -1.96
C VAL A 298 -27.67 68.95 -1.53
N GLN A 299 -27.10 69.40 -0.39
CA GLN A 299 -25.84 69.00 0.21
C GLN A 299 -25.68 67.45 0.34
N SER A 300 -24.48 66.98 -0.03
CA SER A 300 -24.03 65.62 0.12
C SER A 300 -23.77 65.25 1.56
N VAL A 301 -24.58 64.36 2.09
CA VAL A 301 -24.24 63.60 3.27
C VAL A 301 -23.51 62.35 2.83
N HIS A 302 -22.24 62.24 3.21
CA HIS A 302 -21.41 61.04 2.96
C HIS A 302 -21.90 59.88 3.82
N ILE A 303 -22.70 59.00 3.26
CA ILE A 303 -22.95 57.68 3.86
C ILE A 303 -22.04 56.70 3.16
N GLN A 304 -20.95 56.30 3.83
CA GLN A 304 -20.16 55.15 3.46
C GLN A 304 -21.04 53.88 3.57
N LYS A 305 -21.52 53.42 2.44
CA LYS A 305 -22.21 52.12 2.33
C LYS A 305 -21.15 51.01 2.46
N LEU A 306 -20.87 50.53 3.68
CA LEU A 306 -20.24 49.25 3.90
C LEU A 306 -21.19 48.16 3.36
N SER A 307 -20.92 47.68 2.15
CA SER A 307 -21.57 46.49 1.59
C SER A 307 -20.98 45.26 2.26
N THR A 308 -21.44 44.90 3.44
CA THR A 308 -21.21 43.58 4.04
C THR A 308 -22.13 42.58 3.37
N LYS A 309 -21.65 41.97 2.27
CA LYS A 309 -22.28 40.72 1.81
C LYS A 309 -22.21 39.72 2.93
N ALA A 310 -23.38 39.26 3.38
CA ALA A 310 -23.46 38.22 4.40
C ALA A 310 -22.57 37.02 4.03
N PRO A 311 -21.81 36.46 4.97
CA PRO A 311 -20.92 35.35 4.67
C PRO A 311 -21.72 34.16 4.14
N ILE A 312 -21.29 33.58 2.99
CA ILE A 312 -21.90 32.37 2.43
C ILE A 312 -21.63 31.23 3.41
N VAL A 313 -22.70 30.63 3.90
CA VAL A 313 -22.66 29.50 4.86
C VAL A 313 -23.09 28.23 4.13
N TYR A 314 -22.21 27.21 4.15
CA TYR A 314 -22.51 25.88 3.66
C TYR A 314 -23.03 24.99 4.79
N ARG A 315 -23.90 24.02 4.48
CA ARG A 315 -24.39 23.04 5.45
C ARG A 315 -24.17 21.61 4.94
N MET A 316 -23.70 20.73 5.84
CA MET A 316 -23.46 19.33 5.51
C MET A 316 -24.75 18.54 5.35
N VAL A 317 -24.81 17.75 4.28
CA VAL A 317 -25.89 16.80 3.99
C VAL A 317 -25.58 15.42 4.57
N ASN A 318 -26.61 14.61 4.85
CA ASN A 318 -26.39 13.22 5.22
C ASN A 318 -26.15 12.38 3.97
N VAL A 319 -25.02 11.67 3.95
CA VAL A 319 -24.61 10.74 2.88
C VAL A 319 -24.40 9.31 3.39
N THR A 320 -24.58 9.06 4.70
CA THR A 320 -24.51 7.70 5.26
C THR A 320 -25.61 6.81 4.65
N GLY A 321 -25.31 5.54 4.42
CA GLY A 321 -26.21 4.60 3.76
C GLY A 321 -26.21 4.66 2.22
N MET A 322 -25.54 5.63 1.61
CA MET A 322 -25.48 5.80 0.17
C MET A 322 -24.30 5.03 -0.46
N LYS A 323 -24.42 4.72 -1.75
CA LYS A 323 -23.29 4.29 -2.58
C LYS A 323 -22.36 5.50 -2.82
N ARG A 324 -21.06 5.24 -3.00
CA ARG A 324 -20.03 6.27 -3.19
C ARG A 324 -20.43 7.33 -4.23
N LYS A 325 -20.80 6.92 -5.46
CA LYS A 325 -21.16 7.84 -6.55
C LYS A 325 -22.34 8.78 -6.20
N ALA A 326 -23.38 8.26 -5.54
CA ALA A 326 -24.53 9.06 -5.12
C ALA A 326 -24.17 10.05 -3.99
N ALA A 327 -23.27 9.65 -3.08
CA ALA A 327 -22.76 10.53 -2.04
C ALA A 327 -21.92 11.66 -2.60
N GLU A 328 -21.03 11.37 -3.54
CA GLU A 328 -20.20 12.38 -4.24
C GLU A 328 -21.09 13.41 -4.95
N GLN A 329 -22.11 12.98 -5.68
CA GLN A 329 -23.05 13.89 -6.33
C GLN A 329 -23.75 14.81 -5.32
N LYS A 330 -24.21 14.25 -4.19
CA LYS A 330 -24.91 15.01 -3.16
C LYS A 330 -24.01 16.01 -2.41
N ILE A 331 -22.73 15.66 -2.23
CA ILE A 331 -21.73 16.55 -1.62
C ILE A 331 -21.34 17.66 -2.58
N ASN A 332 -21.12 17.34 -3.85
CA ASN A 332 -20.79 18.35 -4.88
C ASN A 332 -21.91 19.38 -5.07
N ALA A 333 -23.17 18.99 -4.83
CA ALA A 333 -24.32 19.90 -4.84
C ALA A 333 -24.30 20.96 -3.72
N ILE A 334 -23.45 20.80 -2.68
CA ILE A 334 -23.24 21.86 -1.66
C ILE A 334 -22.54 23.09 -2.25
N GLY A 335 -21.76 22.91 -3.34
CA GLY A 335 -21.11 23.98 -4.08
C GLY A 335 -19.85 24.55 -3.42
N ASP A 336 -19.30 23.92 -2.36
CA ASP A 336 -18.05 24.34 -1.75
C ASP A 336 -16.84 23.68 -2.42
N ALA A 337 -16.15 24.42 -3.27
CA ALA A 337 -14.93 23.94 -3.95
C ALA A 337 -13.72 23.78 -3.00
N SER A 338 -13.79 24.29 -1.77
CA SER A 338 -12.73 24.21 -0.77
C SER A 338 -12.86 22.98 0.15
N LEU A 339 -13.96 22.20 0.04
CA LEU A 339 -14.21 21.01 0.84
C LEU A 339 -13.31 19.84 0.35
N ILE A 340 -12.41 19.42 1.22
CA ILE A 340 -11.51 18.29 0.96
C ILE A 340 -12.20 16.99 1.36
N ILE A 341 -12.42 16.06 0.42
CA ILE A 341 -13.05 14.78 0.70
C ILE A 341 -11.97 13.70 0.86
N LYS A 342 -11.89 13.11 2.05
CA LYS A 342 -11.04 11.95 2.33
C LYS A 342 -11.90 10.68 2.41
N TRP A 343 -11.47 9.63 1.71
CA TRP A 343 -12.15 8.34 1.69
C TRP A 343 -11.39 7.33 2.54
N GLN A 344 -12.11 6.67 3.46
CA GLN A 344 -11.63 5.54 4.26
C GLN A 344 -12.48 4.30 3.99
N LYS A 345 -11.89 3.13 4.09
CA LYS A 345 -12.58 1.85 3.96
C LYS A 345 -12.46 1.08 5.28
N LYS A 346 -13.59 0.58 5.81
CA LYS A 346 -13.64 -0.22 7.04
C LYS A 346 -14.53 -1.45 6.86
N TYR A 347 -14.13 -2.59 7.41
CA TYR A 347 -15.02 -3.75 7.44
C TYR A 347 -16.23 -3.45 8.30
N ASN A 348 -17.39 -3.92 7.85
CA ASN A 348 -18.65 -3.72 8.58
C ASN A 348 -19.52 -4.98 8.47
N LYS A 349 -19.98 -5.49 9.62
CA LYS A 349 -20.82 -6.72 9.68
C LYS A 349 -22.24 -6.50 9.13
N LYS A 350 -22.75 -5.26 9.18
CA LYS A 350 -24.15 -4.92 8.82
C LYS A 350 -24.25 -4.33 7.41
N ALA A 351 -23.36 -3.41 7.03
CA ALA A 351 -23.43 -2.71 5.76
C ALA A 351 -22.78 -3.52 4.62
N LYS A 352 -23.45 -3.60 3.47
CA LYS A 352 -22.92 -4.22 2.24
C LYS A 352 -21.67 -3.46 1.75
N LYS A 353 -20.78 -4.15 1.03
CA LYS A 353 -19.60 -3.54 0.39
C LYS A 353 -20.00 -2.34 -0.48
N GLY A 354 -19.28 -1.23 -0.36
CA GLY A 354 -19.49 -0.01 -1.16
C GLY A 354 -20.49 0.99 -0.59
N ILE A 355 -21.11 0.69 0.56
CA ILE A 355 -22.06 1.60 1.24
C ILE A 355 -21.30 2.45 2.26
N LEU A 356 -21.60 3.75 2.32
CA LEU A 356 -21.07 4.66 3.33
C LEU A 356 -21.63 4.33 4.71
N ILE A 357 -20.74 4.16 5.68
CA ILE A 357 -21.07 3.81 7.06
C ILE A 357 -20.90 4.97 8.05
N SER A 358 -20.10 5.97 7.70
CA SER A 358 -19.95 7.19 8.51
C SER A 358 -19.42 8.36 7.69
N GLN A 359 -19.67 9.57 8.20
CA GLN A 359 -19.12 10.84 7.73
C GLN A 359 -18.61 11.64 8.93
N SER A 360 -17.49 12.36 8.80
CA SER A 360 -16.87 13.10 9.91
C SER A 360 -17.61 14.39 10.27
N ILE A 361 -18.16 15.08 9.27
CA ILE A 361 -18.99 16.28 9.47
C ILE A 361 -20.44 15.83 9.53
N LYS A 362 -21.14 16.12 10.65
CA LYS A 362 -22.51 15.66 10.85
C LYS A 362 -23.50 16.42 9.96
N LYS A 363 -24.65 15.79 9.66
CA LYS A 363 -25.76 16.47 8.97
C LYS A 363 -26.16 17.73 9.70
N GLY A 364 -26.24 18.87 8.98
CA GLY A 364 -26.62 20.17 9.51
C GLY A 364 -25.48 21.01 10.04
N GLU A 365 -24.29 20.44 10.28
CA GLU A 365 -23.10 21.25 10.60
C GLU A 365 -22.79 22.22 9.47
N SER A 366 -22.47 23.46 9.84
CA SER A 366 -22.26 24.58 8.92
C SER A 366 -20.86 25.15 9.03
N TRP A 367 -20.36 25.67 7.91
CA TRP A 367 -19.08 26.40 7.85
C TRP A 367 -19.17 27.54 6.82
N THR A 368 -18.34 28.58 7.00
CA THR A 368 -18.30 29.74 6.11
C THR A 368 -17.38 29.50 4.92
N LYS A 369 -17.72 30.11 3.79
CA LYS A 369 -16.88 30.12 2.57
C LYS A 369 -15.45 30.59 2.90
N GLY A 370 -14.43 29.86 2.37
CA GLY A 370 -13.01 30.16 2.59
C GLY A 370 -12.38 29.44 3.77
N LYS A 371 -13.15 28.79 4.67
CA LYS A 371 -12.61 27.92 5.71
C LYS A 371 -12.38 26.53 5.14
N LYS A 372 -11.11 26.10 5.03
CA LYS A 372 -10.77 24.74 4.59
C LYS A 372 -11.38 23.71 5.55
N GLN A 373 -12.24 22.86 5.03
CA GLN A 373 -12.85 21.75 5.76
C GLN A 373 -12.44 20.40 5.17
N THR A 374 -12.23 19.40 6.01
CA THR A 374 -11.95 18.04 5.58
C THR A 374 -13.12 17.12 5.97
N LEU A 375 -13.78 16.56 4.98
CA LEU A 375 -14.84 15.56 5.14
C LEU A 375 -14.26 14.17 4.96
N THR A 376 -14.17 13.40 6.04
CA THR A 376 -13.77 12.00 5.99
C THR A 376 -15.01 11.12 5.85
N LEU A 377 -15.06 10.32 4.79
CA LEU A 377 -16.14 9.41 4.47
C LEU A 377 -15.65 7.96 4.57
N THR A 378 -16.30 7.17 5.42
CA THR A 378 -15.95 5.75 5.60
C THR A 378 -16.90 4.88 4.80
N VAL A 379 -16.35 4.04 3.91
CA VAL A 379 -17.07 3.10 3.07
C VAL A 379 -16.92 1.68 3.62
N SER A 380 -18.01 0.92 3.63
CA SER A 380 -17.99 -0.49 4.03
C SER A 380 -17.21 -1.35 3.03
N ARG A 381 -16.26 -2.17 3.52
CA ARG A 381 -15.67 -3.30 2.79
C ARG A 381 -16.56 -4.55 2.79
N GLY A 382 -17.70 -4.49 3.49
CA GLY A 382 -18.54 -5.65 3.77
C GLY A 382 -18.03 -6.46 4.96
N LYS A 383 -18.48 -7.71 5.10
CA LYS A 383 -18.00 -8.63 6.14
C LYS A 383 -16.55 -9.02 5.84
N LYS A 384 -15.72 -9.10 6.88
CA LYS A 384 -14.34 -9.59 6.74
C LYS A 384 -14.37 -11.05 6.29
N LYS A 385 -13.63 -11.37 5.22
CA LYS A 385 -13.49 -12.74 4.72
C LYS A 385 -12.23 -13.36 5.30
N ILE A 386 -12.34 -14.60 5.78
CA ILE A 386 -11.28 -15.36 6.43
C ILE A 386 -11.08 -16.65 5.63
N ARG A 387 -9.84 -17.05 5.42
CA ARG A 387 -9.53 -18.33 4.80
C ARG A 387 -9.60 -19.45 5.84
N VAL A 388 -10.26 -20.53 5.49
CA VAL A 388 -10.38 -21.73 6.31
C VAL A 388 -9.00 -22.42 6.37
N PRO A 389 -8.41 -22.62 7.56
CA PRO A 389 -7.14 -23.32 7.71
C PRO A 389 -7.29 -24.83 7.42
N ASN A 390 -6.16 -25.50 7.16
CA ASN A 390 -6.14 -26.96 7.15
C ASN A 390 -6.26 -27.48 8.60
N LEU A 391 -7.29 -28.29 8.85
CA LEU A 391 -7.61 -28.84 10.17
C LEU A 391 -7.58 -30.36 10.16
N VAL A 392 -7.61 -31.00 8.97
CA VAL A 392 -7.56 -32.46 8.85
C VAL A 392 -6.24 -32.99 9.37
N GLY A 393 -6.28 -34.07 10.15
CA GLY A 393 -5.13 -34.68 10.79
C GLY A 393 -4.70 -34.04 12.12
N LEU A 394 -5.32 -32.93 12.54
CA LEU A 394 -5.04 -32.30 13.84
C LEU A 394 -5.91 -32.91 14.95
N SER A 395 -5.44 -32.78 16.20
CA SER A 395 -6.33 -33.01 17.34
C SER A 395 -7.50 -32.03 17.32
N TYR A 396 -8.68 -32.44 17.82
CA TYR A 396 -9.82 -31.53 17.93
C TYR A 396 -9.49 -30.25 18.71
N ALA A 397 -8.70 -30.37 19.79
CA ALA A 397 -8.30 -29.23 20.60
C ALA A 397 -7.47 -28.20 19.80
N ASP A 398 -6.52 -28.68 18.99
CA ASP A 398 -5.68 -27.80 18.15
C ASP A 398 -6.47 -27.22 16.99
N ALA A 399 -7.34 -28.01 16.37
CA ALA A 399 -8.23 -27.54 15.31
C ALA A 399 -9.17 -26.44 15.83
N LYS A 400 -9.76 -26.61 17.02
CA LYS A 400 -10.61 -25.60 17.68
C LYS A 400 -9.83 -24.32 17.96
N LYS A 401 -8.63 -24.42 18.57
CA LYS A 401 -7.72 -23.27 18.80
C LYS A 401 -7.39 -22.53 17.50
N LYS A 402 -7.11 -23.25 16.39
CA LYS A 402 -6.84 -22.65 15.08
C LYS A 402 -8.04 -21.89 14.54
N LEU A 403 -9.26 -22.42 14.69
CA LEU A 403 -10.49 -21.75 14.27
C LEU A 403 -10.79 -20.52 15.10
N GLU A 404 -10.64 -20.59 16.42
CA GLU A 404 -10.82 -19.47 17.36
C GLU A 404 -9.86 -18.32 17.05
N LYS A 405 -8.57 -18.62 16.83
CA LYS A 405 -7.55 -17.64 16.42
C LYS A 405 -7.92 -16.95 15.11
N LYS A 406 -8.62 -17.64 14.20
CA LYS A 406 -9.10 -17.07 12.93
C LYS A 406 -10.54 -16.50 13.04
N LYS A 407 -11.13 -16.43 14.25
CA LYS A 407 -12.51 -15.95 14.47
C LYS A 407 -13.56 -16.72 13.65
N LEU A 408 -13.39 -18.03 13.58
CA LEU A 408 -14.33 -18.98 12.99
C LEU A 408 -14.92 -19.83 14.09
N ASN A 409 -16.21 -20.19 13.97
CA ASN A 409 -16.87 -21.06 14.92
C ASN A 409 -16.61 -22.52 14.57
N CYS A 410 -16.61 -23.39 15.59
CA CYS A 410 -16.42 -24.83 15.45
C CYS A 410 -17.69 -25.58 15.83
N ARG A 411 -18.07 -26.59 15.04
CA ARG A 411 -19.06 -27.61 15.38
C ARG A 411 -18.44 -28.98 15.19
N ILE A 412 -18.67 -29.89 16.13
CA ILE A 412 -18.18 -31.27 16.07
C ILE A 412 -19.27 -32.21 15.60
N VAL A 413 -18.89 -33.21 14.81
CA VAL A 413 -19.66 -34.40 14.47
C VAL A 413 -18.72 -35.59 14.67
N GLN A 414 -19.22 -36.67 15.27
CA GLN A 414 -18.42 -37.88 15.44
C GLN A 414 -18.47 -38.72 14.18
N GLY A 415 -17.33 -39.23 13.74
CA GLY A 415 -17.17 -40.17 12.65
C GLY A 415 -16.47 -41.44 13.11
N GLU A 416 -16.92 -42.59 12.63
CA GLU A 416 -16.25 -43.87 12.92
C GLU A 416 -14.93 -43.95 12.15
N SER A 417 -13.89 -44.43 12.81
CA SER A 417 -12.57 -44.57 12.23
C SER A 417 -11.69 -45.52 13.05
N ASP A 418 -10.87 -46.29 12.36
CA ASP A 418 -9.86 -47.17 12.96
C ASP A 418 -8.64 -46.38 13.55
N THR A 419 -8.63 -45.04 13.35
CA THR A 419 -7.56 -44.19 13.85
C THR A 419 -7.75 -43.80 15.33
N ILE A 420 -6.70 -43.16 15.88
CA ILE A 420 -6.71 -42.65 17.26
C ILE A 420 -7.92 -41.72 17.47
N SER A 421 -8.65 -41.91 18.57
CA SER A 421 -9.81 -41.09 18.92
C SER A 421 -9.42 -39.59 19.09
N GLY A 422 -10.25 -38.68 18.60
CA GLY A 422 -10.07 -37.24 18.76
C GLY A 422 -9.32 -36.53 17.65
N ILE A 423 -9.04 -37.20 16.52
CA ILE A 423 -8.42 -36.62 15.34
C ILE A 423 -9.48 -36.13 14.34
N VAL A 424 -9.25 -34.98 13.73
CA VAL A 424 -10.14 -34.43 12.68
C VAL A 424 -9.94 -35.23 11.38
N LEU A 425 -11.00 -35.92 10.96
CA LEU A 425 -11.03 -36.70 9.71
C LEU A 425 -11.41 -35.82 8.52
N GLU A 426 -12.39 -34.93 8.71
CA GLU A 426 -12.91 -34.06 7.66
C GLU A 426 -13.30 -32.69 8.22
N GLN A 427 -13.32 -31.69 7.31
CA GLN A 427 -13.83 -30.36 7.58
C GLN A 427 -14.87 -29.93 6.51
N SER A 428 -15.97 -29.32 6.93
CA SER A 428 -17.12 -28.97 6.06
C SER A 428 -16.81 -27.89 5.00
N LYS A 429 -15.70 -27.18 5.10
CA LYS A 429 -15.20 -26.21 4.14
C LYS A 429 -13.77 -26.55 3.74
N LYS A 430 -13.49 -26.54 2.43
CA LYS A 430 -12.15 -26.85 1.91
C LYS A 430 -11.10 -25.89 2.49
N THR A 431 -9.91 -26.40 2.76
CA THR A 431 -8.73 -25.59 3.12
C THR A 431 -8.54 -24.47 2.10
N GLY A 432 -8.27 -23.24 2.58
CA GLY A 432 -8.12 -22.06 1.73
C GLY A 432 -9.43 -21.39 1.28
N ALA A 433 -10.60 -22.01 1.48
CA ALA A 433 -11.88 -21.39 1.11
C ALA A 433 -12.12 -20.07 1.87
N LYS A 434 -12.56 -19.02 1.16
CA LYS A 434 -12.89 -17.71 1.75
C LYS A 434 -14.30 -17.73 2.33
N VAL A 435 -14.42 -17.67 3.64
CA VAL A 435 -15.69 -17.60 4.38
C VAL A 435 -15.79 -16.29 5.16
N ASN A 436 -17.00 -15.90 5.55
CA ASN A 436 -17.16 -14.71 6.41
C ASN A 436 -16.65 -15.00 7.84
N GLU A 437 -16.18 -13.98 8.54
CA GLU A 437 -15.98 -14.02 9.99
C GLU A 437 -17.23 -14.59 10.69
N ASP A 438 -17.05 -15.31 11.79
CA ASP A 438 -18.08 -16.02 12.57
C ASP A 438 -18.74 -17.21 11.82
N THR A 439 -18.23 -17.63 10.63
CA THR A 439 -18.74 -18.83 9.95
C THR A 439 -18.42 -20.08 10.76
N THR A 440 -19.40 -20.97 10.93
CA THR A 440 -19.23 -22.25 11.60
C THR A 440 -18.61 -23.29 10.64
N ILE A 441 -17.52 -23.88 11.04
CA ILE A 441 -16.88 -25.01 10.37
C ILE A 441 -17.22 -26.29 11.15
N THR A 442 -17.88 -27.23 10.49
CA THR A 442 -18.14 -28.55 11.09
C THR A 442 -16.94 -29.43 10.86
N LEU A 443 -16.47 -30.09 11.93
CA LEU A 443 -15.36 -31.03 11.94
C LEU A 443 -15.91 -32.41 12.23
N THR A 444 -15.59 -33.39 11.39
CA THR A 444 -15.81 -34.81 11.65
C THR A 444 -14.60 -35.31 12.43
N VAL A 445 -14.81 -35.76 13.67
CA VAL A 445 -13.74 -36.19 14.58
C VAL A 445 -13.87 -37.68 14.83
N SER A 446 -12.74 -38.41 14.78
CA SER A 446 -12.68 -39.86 14.99
C SER A 446 -13.19 -40.27 16.36
N LYS A 447 -14.02 -41.29 16.41
CA LYS A 447 -14.41 -42.04 17.61
C LYS A 447 -13.89 -43.49 17.44
N LYS A 448 -13.20 -44.01 18.43
CA LYS A 448 -12.72 -45.40 18.40
C LYS A 448 -13.92 -46.34 18.29
N GLN A 449 -13.97 -47.22 17.30
CA GLN A 449 -14.94 -48.30 17.28
C GLN A 449 -14.75 -49.17 18.53
N ALA A 450 -15.86 -49.49 19.25
CA ALA A 450 -15.85 -50.50 20.26
C ALA A 450 -15.64 -51.85 19.55
N THR A 451 -14.47 -52.44 19.73
CA THR A 451 -14.23 -53.82 19.31
C THR A 451 -15.21 -54.72 20.05
N THR A 452 -16.22 -55.20 19.34
CA THR A 452 -17.02 -56.35 19.84
C THR A 452 -16.08 -57.53 20.04
N PRO A 453 -16.03 -58.12 21.23
CA PRO A 453 -15.22 -59.31 21.42
C PRO A 453 -15.75 -60.44 20.50
N LYS A 454 -14.87 -61.01 19.69
CA LYS A 454 -15.15 -62.21 18.89
C LYS A 454 -15.58 -63.30 19.84
N PRO A 455 -16.74 -64.01 19.61
CA PRO A 455 -17.13 -65.12 20.45
C PRO A 455 -16.00 -66.20 20.45
N ALA A 456 -15.64 -66.65 21.61
CA ALA A 456 -14.68 -67.75 21.79
C ALA A 456 -15.22 -69.02 21.06
N ALA A 457 -14.42 -69.58 20.18
CA ALA A 457 -14.73 -70.85 19.57
C ALA A 457 -14.78 -71.93 20.66
N THR A 458 -15.94 -72.48 20.91
CA THR A 458 -16.15 -73.68 21.74
C THR A 458 -15.61 -74.89 20.97
N ASN A 459 -14.48 -75.39 21.37
CA ASN A 459 -14.01 -76.70 20.93
C ASN A 459 -14.85 -77.75 21.65
N THR A 460 -15.63 -78.50 20.91
CA THR A 460 -16.08 -79.87 21.23
C THR A 460 -15.21 -80.85 20.49
#